data_9ab78aeab93f6ef9657861fb4bc15160
#
_entry.id   9ab78aeab93f6ef9657861fb4bc15160
#
_cell.length_a   1.000
_cell.length_b   1.000
_cell.length_c   1.000
_cell.angle_alpha   90.00
_cell.angle_beta   90.00
_cell.angle_gamma   90.00
#
_symmetry.space_group_name_H-M   'P 1'
#
loop_
_entity.id
_entity.type
_entity.pdbx_description
1 polymer ?
#
loop_
_entity_poly.entity_id
_entity_poly.type
_entity_poly.pdbx_seq_one_letter_code
_entity_poly.pdbx_strand_id
1 'polypeptide(L)'
;MAHPLLVSLANINSDIRSKGSLHSFVLLTLLPVASFIHKKSCICTLLSDWLVHESLDFVLHPLKIAAAVGVMMSDPIGNLWYCFTPLVTYISDMPEQSLLAGTGPKASPVSTATHKEFGDPFPHLSRTATRTLGNIWRACSAADPNDFKEFLKVVKHYFLNGVHKPFYRNWLLSDPSIFLMPEMLHHFHCLFWDHDVPWCIFALGPDKINYQFSLVQAPVGYHSFEEGISKLKQVTGCNHHAVQRYIMGVITGTVPAKFLAAICFLLDFCYLAQMC
;
A
#
# COMPACT_ATOMS: atom_id res chain seq x y z
N MET A 1 -22.04 1.55 -1.25
CA MET A 1 -20.68 1.73 -1.81
C MET A 1 -19.98 0.38 -1.73
N ALA A 2 -19.13 0.01 -2.68
CA ALA A 2 -18.42 -1.27 -2.67
C ALA A 2 -17.04 -1.06 -3.33
N HIS A 3 -16.04 -1.83 -2.92
CA HIS A 3 -14.71 -1.80 -3.52
C HIS A 3 -14.53 -2.96 -4.50
N PRO A 4 -14.16 -2.72 -5.77
CA PRO A 4 -13.89 -3.80 -6.70
C PRO A 4 -12.60 -4.53 -6.31
N LEU A 5 -12.67 -5.86 -6.24
CA LEU A 5 -11.50 -6.73 -6.13
C LEU A 5 -11.19 -7.31 -7.51
N LEU A 6 -10.05 -6.94 -8.04
CA LEU A 6 -9.53 -7.43 -9.32
C LEU A 6 -8.46 -8.48 -9.07
N VAL A 7 -8.43 -9.50 -9.90
CA VAL A 7 -7.41 -10.57 -9.87
C VAL A 7 -6.74 -10.70 -11.23
N SER A 8 -5.44 -10.99 -11.22
CA SER A 8 -4.65 -11.29 -12.41
C SER A 8 -3.64 -12.39 -12.10
N LEU A 9 -3.07 -13.00 -13.13
CA LEU A 9 -1.95 -13.92 -12.99
C LEU A 9 -0.64 -13.14 -13.02
N ALA A 10 0.22 -13.34 -12.02
CA ALA A 10 1.49 -12.62 -11.89
C ALA A 10 2.49 -12.97 -13.01
N ASN A 11 2.36 -14.15 -13.62
CA ASN A 11 3.19 -14.62 -14.74
C ASN A 11 2.75 -14.10 -16.12
N ILE A 12 1.70 -13.27 -16.19
CA ILE A 12 1.39 -12.52 -17.41
C ILE A 12 2.43 -11.41 -17.59
N ASN A 13 2.99 -11.30 -18.80
CA ASN A 13 3.94 -10.24 -19.15
C ASN A 13 3.37 -8.85 -18.79
N SER A 14 4.20 -7.99 -18.19
CA SER A 14 3.80 -6.65 -17.74
C SER A 14 3.24 -5.77 -18.86
N ASP A 15 3.80 -5.86 -20.08
CA ASP A 15 3.33 -5.11 -21.25
C ASP A 15 1.93 -5.51 -21.69
N ILE A 16 1.55 -6.75 -21.45
CA ILE A 16 0.19 -7.26 -21.69
C ILE A 16 -0.71 -6.84 -20.54
N ARG A 17 -0.25 -7.03 -19.31
CA ARG A 17 -1.03 -6.75 -18.10
C ARG A 17 -1.38 -5.27 -17.94
N SER A 18 -0.51 -4.36 -18.39
CA SER A 18 -0.74 -2.91 -18.37
C SER A 18 -1.80 -2.42 -19.36
N LYS A 19 -2.14 -3.23 -20.37
CA LYS A 19 -3.11 -2.86 -21.42
C LYS A 19 -4.51 -3.32 -21.04
N GLY A 20 -5.38 -2.41 -20.61
CA GLY A 20 -6.76 -2.70 -20.23
C GLY A 20 -7.56 -3.43 -21.32
N SER A 21 -7.25 -3.19 -22.60
CA SER A 21 -7.90 -3.86 -23.75
C SER A 21 -7.61 -5.35 -23.88
N LEU A 22 -6.58 -5.87 -23.17
CA LEU A 22 -6.22 -7.28 -23.20
C LEU A 22 -6.84 -8.08 -22.03
N HIS A 23 -7.67 -7.41 -21.20
CA HIS A 23 -8.47 -8.04 -20.14
C HIS A 23 -7.68 -8.98 -19.22
N SER A 24 -6.42 -8.63 -18.91
CA SER A 24 -5.56 -9.43 -18.04
C SER A 24 -5.95 -9.33 -16.55
N PHE A 25 -6.84 -8.40 -16.19
CA PHE A 25 -7.48 -8.31 -14.89
C PHE A 25 -8.95 -8.69 -15.00
N VAL A 26 -9.40 -9.51 -14.06
CA VAL A 26 -10.80 -9.96 -13.97
C VAL A 26 -11.40 -9.43 -12.66
N LEU A 27 -12.59 -8.86 -12.74
CA LEU A 27 -13.36 -8.50 -11.54
C LEU A 27 -13.79 -9.78 -10.83
N LEU A 28 -13.23 -10.03 -9.67
CA LEU A 28 -13.56 -11.21 -8.87
C LEU A 28 -14.83 -10.97 -8.05
N THR A 29 -14.92 -9.81 -7.39
CA THR A 29 -16.05 -9.44 -6.57
C THR A 29 -16.08 -7.94 -6.27
N LEU A 30 -17.19 -7.51 -5.65
CA LEU A 30 -17.31 -6.21 -5.01
C LEU A 30 -17.27 -6.42 -3.49
N LEU A 31 -16.20 -5.98 -2.84
CA LEU A 31 -16.06 -6.06 -1.41
C LEU A 31 -17.04 -5.10 -0.71
N PRO A 32 -17.70 -5.53 0.37
CA PRO A 32 -18.68 -4.72 1.06
C PRO A 32 -18.03 -3.55 1.83
N VAL A 33 -18.65 -2.38 1.73
CA VAL A 33 -18.36 -1.25 2.62
C VAL A 33 -19.52 -1.12 3.59
N ALA A 34 -19.37 -1.73 4.75
CA ALA A 34 -20.40 -1.69 5.78
C ALA A 34 -20.27 -0.42 6.63
N SER A 35 -21.42 0.07 7.07
CA SER A 35 -21.52 1.10 8.10
C SER A 35 -22.10 0.49 9.36
N PHE A 36 -21.26 0.27 10.35
CA PHE A 36 -21.68 -0.29 11.64
C PHE A 36 -22.16 0.83 12.57
N ILE A 37 -23.29 0.62 13.23
CA ILE A 37 -23.87 1.56 14.20
C ILE A 37 -23.42 1.16 15.60
N HIS A 38 -22.36 1.78 16.08
CA HIS A 38 -21.86 1.59 17.45
C HIS A 38 -21.35 2.91 18.03
N LYS A 39 -21.54 3.11 19.35
CA LYS A 39 -21.13 4.34 20.06
C LYS A 39 -19.61 4.61 20.01
N LYS A 40 -18.79 3.58 19.89
CA LYS A 40 -17.32 3.68 19.82
C LYS A 40 -16.84 3.42 18.40
N SER A 41 -16.21 4.38 17.79
CA SER A 41 -15.65 4.27 16.42
C SER A 41 -14.64 3.13 16.27
N CYS A 42 -13.83 2.88 17.30
CA CYS A 42 -12.85 1.77 17.26
C CYS A 42 -13.49 0.37 17.13
N ILE A 43 -14.74 0.20 17.60
CA ILE A 43 -15.47 -1.05 17.40
C ILE A 43 -16.05 -1.10 15.98
N CYS A 44 -16.53 0.03 15.45
CA CYS A 44 -16.96 0.07 14.05
C CYS A 44 -15.80 -0.29 13.10
N THR A 45 -14.61 0.26 13.34
CA THR A 45 -13.40 -0.07 12.57
C THR A 45 -13.08 -1.56 12.68
N LEU A 46 -13.05 -2.12 13.90
CA LEU A 46 -12.78 -3.54 14.11
C LEU A 46 -13.76 -4.44 13.36
N LEU A 47 -15.05 -4.14 13.40
CA LEU A 47 -16.08 -4.91 12.70
C LEU A 47 -15.96 -4.77 11.18
N SER A 48 -15.57 -3.60 10.69
CA SER A 48 -15.28 -3.39 9.27
C SER A 48 -14.06 -4.20 8.81
N ASP A 49 -13.00 -4.23 9.62
CA ASP A 49 -11.80 -5.02 9.33
C ASP A 49 -12.14 -6.53 9.32
N TRP A 50 -12.93 -7.00 10.27
CA TRP A 50 -13.39 -8.40 10.29
C TRP A 50 -14.21 -8.75 9.05
N LEU A 51 -15.13 -7.88 8.65
CA LEU A 51 -15.96 -8.10 7.46
C LEU A 51 -15.12 -8.21 6.19
N VAL A 52 -14.11 -7.36 6.03
CA VAL A 52 -13.19 -7.42 4.88
C VAL A 52 -12.45 -8.76 4.87
N HIS A 53 -11.89 -9.18 6.00
CA HIS A 53 -11.17 -10.45 6.10
C HIS A 53 -12.05 -11.67 5.84
N GLU A 54 -13.27 -11.71 6.41
CA GLU A 54 -14.22 -12.79 6.15
C GLU A 54 -14.67 -12.81 4.68
N SER A 55 -14.90 -11.64 4.07
CA SER A 55 -15.26 -11.54 2.65
C SER A 55 -14.14 -12.05 1.76
N LEU A 56 -12.89 -11.65 2.02
CA LEU A 56 -11.71 -12.14 1.30
C LEU A 56 -11.51 -13.65 1.50
N ASP A 57 -11.68 -14.14 2.72
CA ASP A 57 -11.55 -15.57 3.04
C ASP A 57 -12.55 -16.42 2.24
N PHE A 58 -13.79 -15.93 2.17
CA PHE A 58 -14.87 -16.60 1.43
C PHE A 58 -14.61 -16.58 -0.09
N VAL A 59 -14.34 -15.41 -0.66
CA VAL A 59 -14.21 -15.22 -2.10
C VAL A 59 -12.96 -15.90 -2.65
N LEU A 60 -11.84 -15.86 -1.89
CA LEU A 60 -10.56 -16.43 -2.30
C LEU A 60 -10.38 -17.90 -1.90
N HIS A 61 -11.40 -18.51 -1.28
CA HIS A 61 -11.34 -19.91 -0.83
C HIS A 61 -10.96 -20.91 -1.94
N PRO A 62 -11.50 -20.83 -3.17
CA PRO A 62 -11.07 -21.71 -4.26
C PRO A 62 -9.58 -21.62 -4.61
N LEU A 63 -9.00 -20.41 -4.54
CA LEU A 63 -7.57 -20.21 -4.79
C LEU A 63 -6.71 -20.80 -3.68
N LYS A 64 -7.19 -20.77 -2.43
CA LYS A 64 -6.51 -21.43 -1.30
C LYS A 64 -6.48 -22.95 -1.46
N ILE A 65 -7.59 -23.54 -1.90
CA ILE A 65 -7.63 -24.99 -2.23
C ILE A 65 -6.64 -25.28 -3.35
N ALA A 66 -6.66 -24.52 -4.43
CA ALA A 66 -5.73 -24.70 -5.54
C ALA A 66 -4.25 -24.47 -5.14
N ALA A 67 -3.98 -23.61 -4.16
CA ALA A 67 -2.64 -23.45 -3.58
C ALA A 67 -2.19 -24.69 -2.77
N ALA A 68 -3.13 -25.38 -2.11
CA ALA A 68 -2.83 -26.50 -1.23
C ALA A 68 -2.72 -27.83 -1.99
N VAL A 69 -3.66 -28.10 -2.92
CA VAL A 69 -3.76 -29.40 -3.61
C VAL A 69 -3.52 -29.31 -5.11
N GLY A 70 -3.30 -28.10 -5.64
CA GLY A 70 -3.14 -27.86 -7.08
C GLY A 70 -4.44 -27.98 -7.88
N VAL A 71 -4.38 -27.56 -9.13
CA VAL A 71 -5.47 -27.66 -10.11
C VAL A 71 -4.90 -27.94 -11.50
N MET A 72 -5.55 -28.85 -12.25
CA MET A 72 -5.20 -29.10 -13.65
C MET A 72 -5.70 -27.96 -14.52
N MET A 73 -4.82 -27.34 -15.29
CA MET A 73 -5.12 -26.28 -16.24
C MET A 73 -4.52 -26.61 -17.60
N SER A 74 -5.17 -26.19 -18.67
CA SER A 74 -4.62 -26.26 -20.02
C SER A 74 -4.03 -24.93 -20.46
N ASP A 75 -2.90 -24.97 -21.15
CA ASP A 75 -2.38 -23.82 -21.87
C ASP A 75 -3.13 -23.59 -23.21
N PRO A 76 -2.90 -22.48 -23.91
CA PRO A 76 -3.57 -22.18 -25.18
C PRO A 76 -3.33 -23.17 -26.30
N ILE A 77 -2.28 -23.98 -26.22
CA ILE A 77 -1.94 -25.02 -27.23
C ILE A 77 -2.37 -26.43 -26.82
N GLY A 78 -3.06 -26.54 -25.66
CA GLY A 78 -3.69 -27.78 -25.22
C GLY A 78 -2.85 -28.65 -24.30
N ASN A 79 -1.64 -28.24 -23.86
CA ASN A 79 -0.90 -28.98 -22.84
C ASN A 79 -1.57 -28.85 -21.48
N LEU A 80 -1.52 -29.88 -20.68
CA LEU A 80 -2.05 -29.93 -19.33
C LEU A 80 -0.94 -29.68 -18.32
N TRP A 81 -1.21 -28.76 -17.38
CA TRP A 81 -0.31 -28.39 -16.32
C TRP A 81 -0.97 -28.53 -14.95
N TYR A 82 -0.22 -29.04 -13.99
CA TYR A 82 -0.68 -29.08 -12.60
C TYR A 82 -0.19 -27.81 -11.89
N CYS A 83 -1.12 -26.88 -11.66
CA CYS A 83 -0.82 -25.52 -11.22
C CYS A 83 -1.17 -25.31 -9.75
N PHE A 84 -0.37 -24.50 -9.07
CA PHE A 84 -0.62 -24.00 -7.70
C PHE A 84 -0.82 -22.50 -7.75
N THR A 85 -1.68 -21.97 -6.88
CA THR A 85 -2.09 -20.55 -6.87
C THR A 85 -1.74 -19.85 -5.55
N PRO A 86 -0.45 -19.65 -5.22
CA PRO A 86 -0.08 -18.83 -4.08
C PRO A 86 -0.50 -17.37 -4.33
N LEU A 87 -0.82 -16.64 -3.27
CA LEU A 87 -0.97 -15.19 -3.34
C LEU A 87 0.43 -14.56 -3.32
N VAL A 88 0.88 -14.06 -4.45
CA VAL A 88 2.24 -13.51 -4.61
C VAL A 88 2.28 -11.99 -4.51
N THR A 89 1.16 -11.31 -4.76
CA THR A 89 1.09 -9.85 -4.68
C THR A 89 -0.34 -9.40 -4.39
N TYR A 90 -0.48 -8.47 -3.45
CA TYR A 90 -1.68 -7.69 -3.20
C TYR A 90 -1.28 -6.21 -3.18
N ILE A 91 -1.78 -5.44 -4.14
CA ILE A 91 -1.45 -4.02 -4.30
C ILE A 91 -2.53 -3.22 -3.58
N SER A 92 -2.13 -2.44 -2.60
CA SER A 92 -3.02 -1.60 -1.81
C SER A 92 -2.27 -0.41 -1.20
N ASP A 93 -3.01 0.59 -0.76
CA ASP A 93 -2.46 1.71 -0.01
C ASP A 93 -2.03 1.30 1.43
N MET A 94 -1.31 2.18 2.12
CA MET A 94 -0.79 1.89 3.45
C MET A 94 -1.88 1.55 4.50
N PRO A 95 -3.02 2.25 4.57
CA PRO A 95 -4.13 1.88 5.45
C PRO A 95 -4.67 0.48 5.18
N GLU A 96 -4.91 0.14 3.92
CA GLU A 96 -5.39 -1.19 3.54
C GLU A 96 -4.34 -2.26 3.80
N GLN A 97 -3.06 -2.00 3.53
CA GLN A 97 -1.97 -2.94 3.89
C GLN A 97 -1.95 -3.24 5.39
N SER A 98 -2.09 -2.23 6.23
CA SER A 98 -2.15 -2.41 7.68
C SER A 98 -3.38 -3.22 8.10
N LEU A 99 -4.54 -2.97 7.48
CA LEU A 99 -5.75 -3.76 7.66
C LEU A 99 -5.48 -5.22 7.30
N LEU A 100 -4.99 -5.49 6.07
CA LEU A 100 -4.75 -6.83 5.55
C LEU A 100 -3.69 -7.61 6.33
N ALA A 101 -2.62 -6.95 6.78
CA ALA A 101 -1.61 -7.55 7.65
C ALA A 101 -2.12 -7.86 9.06
N GLY A 102 -3.25 -7.29 9.47
CA GLY A 102 -3.78 -7.38 10.83
C GLY A 102 -3.01 -6.51 11.83
N THR A 103 -2.35 -5.44 11.37
CA THR A 103 -1.49 -4.59 12.20
C THR A 103 -2.19 -3.30 12.65
N GLY A 104 -1.82 -2.84 13.84
CA GLY A 104 -2.26 -1.55 14.34
C GLY A 104 -1.52 -0.38 13.65
N PRO A 105 -2.04 0.86 13.77
CA PRO A 105 -1.58 2.03 13.00
C PRO A 105 -0.16 2.50 13.32
N LYS A 106 0.51 1.90 14.29
CA LYS A 106 1.87 2.26 14.72
C LYS A 106 2.89 1.15 14.46
N ALA A 107 2.57 0.23 13.58
CA ALA A 107 3.41 -0.90 13.21
C ALA A 107 3.50 -1.04 11.69
N SER A 108 4.65 -1.48 11.22
CA SER A 108 4.83 -1.82 9.81
C SER A 108 4.00 -3.06 9.44
N PRO A 109 3.29 -3.06 8.30
CA PRO A 109 2.57 -4.24 7.82
C PRO A 109 3.51 -5.36 7.35
N VAL A 110 4.73 -5.03 6.91
CA VAL A 110 5.67 -5.98 6.30
C VAL A 110 6.86 -6.33 7.19
N SER A 111 7.18 -5.50 8.21
CA SER A 111 8.28 -5.75 9.14
C SER A 111 7.82 -5.68 10.59
N THR A 112 8.70 -6.07 11.53
CA THR A 112 8.41 -5.97 12.96
C THR A 112 8.57 -4.55 13.49
N ALA A 113 9.06 -3.61 12.70
CA ALA A 113 9.27 -2.23 13.11
C ALA A 113 8.00 -1.56 13.59
N THR A 114 8.14 -0.74 14.61
CA THR A 114 7.11 0.15 15.14
C THR A 114 7.44 1.60 14.80
N HIS A 115 6.51 2.51 15.04
CA HIS A 115 6.70 3.94 14.75
C HIS A 115 7.95 4.57 15.40
N LYS A 116 8.51 3.95 16.43
CA LYS A 116 9.75 4.40 17.07
C LYS A 116 11.01 4.01 16.30
N GLU A 117 10.87 3.01 15.44
CA GLU A 117 11.96 2.34 14.73
C GLU A 117 11.94 2.61 13.22
N PHE A 118 10.96 3.39 12.70
CA PHE A 118 10.86 3.68 11.26
C PHE A 118 12.04 4.47 10.69
N GLY A 119 12.83 5.13 11.55
CA GLY A 119 14.03 5.85 11.13
C GLY A 119 15.33 5.09 11.32
N ASP A 120 15.30 3.84 11.70
CA ASP A 120 16.51 3.05 11.96
C ASP A 120 17.27 2.79 10.65
N PRO A 121 18.62 2.83 10.68
CA PRO A 121 19.45 2.67 9.48
C PRO A 121 19.67 1.19 9.07
N PHE A 122 18.92 0.27 9.64
CA PHE A 122 19.00 -1.16 9.38
C PHE A 122 17.62 -1.80 9.18
N PRO A 123 17.51 -2.89 8.41
CA PRO A 123 16.25 -3.58 8.20
C PRO A 123 15.81 -4.33 9.46
N HIS A 124 14.52 -4.25 9.78
CA HIS A 124 13.89 -5.05 10.82
C HIS A 124 13.43 -6.41 10.27
N LEU A 125 13.24 -7.36 11.18
CA LEU A 125 12.76 -8.70 10.81
C LEU A 125 11.41 -8.63 10.09
N SER A 126 11.21 -9.50 9.11
CA SER A 126 9.94 -9.61 8.39
C SER A 126 8.78 -9.98 9.34
N ARG A 127 7.63 -9.37 9.14
CA ARG A 127 6.39 -9.69 9.83
C ARG A 127 5.69 -10.85 9.12
N THR A 128 6.27 -12.03 9.26
CA THR A 128 5.76 -13.24 8.61
C THR A 128 4.36 -13.62 9.11
N ALA A 129 3.62 -14.37 8.29
CA ALA A 129 2.32 -14.95 8.65
C ALA A 129 2.41 -15.72 9.98
N THR A 130 3.43 -16.57 10.13
CA THR A 130 3.64 -17.38 11.35
C THR A 130 3.78 -16.50 12.59
N ARG A 131 4.55 -15.41 12.51
CA ARG A 131 4.74 -14.46 13.62
C ARG A 131 3.44 -13.74 13.99
N THR A 132 2.73 -13.24 12.98
CA THR A 132 1.47 -12.52 13.20
C THR A 132 0.39 -13.44 13.76
N LEU A 133 0.23 -14.63 13.18
CA LEU A 133 -0.74 -15.64 13.67
C LEU A 133 -0.40 -16.12 15.07
N GLY A 134 0.88 -16.27 15.41
CA GLY A 134 1.32 -16.59 16.77
C GLY A 134 0.93 -15.50 17.80
N ASN A 135 1.06 -14.23 17.43
CA ASN A 135 0.64 -13.11 18.28
C ASN A 135 -0.90 -13.03 18.41
N ILE A 136 -1.63 -13.27 17.31
CA ILE A 136 -3.10 -13.37 17.33
C ILE A 136 -3.55 -14.50 18.25
N TRP A 137 -2.92 -15.66 18.14
CA TRP A 137 -3.24 -16.80 19.01
C TRP A 137 -3.02 -16.47 20.50
N ARG A 138 -1.90 -15.82 20.86
CA ARG A 138 -1.63 -15.37 22.23
C ARG A 138 -2.70 -14.36 22.70
N ALA A 139 -3.09 -13.43 21.85
CA ALA A 139 -4.10 -12.44 22.18
C ALA A 139 -5.48 -13.11 22.42
N CYS A 140 -5.88 -14.05 21.55
CA CYS A 140 -7.12 -14.81 21.73
C CYS A 140 -7.11 -15.74 22.95
N SER A 141 -5.93 -16.22 23.35
CA SER A 141 -5.79 -17.01 24.60
C SER A 141 -5.89 -16.14 25.86
N ALA A 142 -5.60 -14.85 25.75
CA ALA A 142 -5.65 -13.91 26.88
C ALA A 142 -7.00 -13.20 27.01
N ALA A 143 -7.76 -13.02 25.92
CA ALA A 143 -9.07 -12.37 25.92
C ALA A 143 -9.97 -12.93 24.80
N ASP A 144 -11.27 -13.06 25.08
CA ASP A 144 -12.25 -13.44 24.05
C ASP A 144 -12.37 -12.32 23.00
N PRO A 145 -12.20 -12.63 21.70
CA PRO A 145 -12.42 -11.66 20.63
C PRO A 145 -13.79 -10.98 20.65
N ASN A 146 -14.84 -11.64 21.21
CA ASN A 146 -16.18 -11.07 21.35
C ASN A 146 -16.30 -10.08 22.52
N ASP A 147 -15.39 -10.12 23.50
CA ASP A 147 -15.25 -9.02 24.47
C ASP A 147 -14.37 -7.92 23.86
N PHE A 148 -14.99 -7.08 23.03
CA PHE A 148 -14.29 -6.02 22.30
C PHE A 148 -13.45 -5.11 23.19
N LYS A 149 -13.89 -4.86 24.42
CA LYS A 149 -13.21 -3.94 25.32
C LYS A 149 -11.90 -4.52 25.82
N GLU A 150 -11.92 -5.76 26.28
CA GLU A 150 -10.74 -6.43 26.80
C GLU A 150 -9.82 -6.89 25.67
N PHE A 151 -10.39 -7.43 24.60
CA PHE A 151 -9.64 -7.87 23.44
C PHE A 151 -8.85 -6.74 22.77
N LEU A 152 -9.46 -5.55 22.57
CA LEU A 152 -8.77 -4.37 22.02
C LEU A 152 -7.61 -3.87 22.90
N LYS A 153 -7.62 -4.10 24.20
CA LYS A 153 -6.47 -3.79 25.07
C LYS A 153 -5.33 -4.78 24.84
N VAL A 154 -5.66 -6.08 24.78
CA VAL A 154 -4.67 -7.14 24.62
C VAL A 154 -3.99 -7.04 23.25
N VAL A 155 -4.74 -6.88 22.15
CA VAL A 155 -4.18 -6.82 20.78
C VAL A 155 -3.26 -5.63 20.58
N LYS A 156 -3.51 -4.50 21.24
CA LYS A 156 -2.63 -3.32 21.21
C LYS A 156 -1.23 -3.61 21.74
N HIS A 157 -1.11 -4.51 22.72
CA HIS A 157 0.18 -4.93 23.25
C HIS A 157 1.04 -5.62 22.19
N TYR A 158 0.41 -6.30 21.23
CA TYR A 158 1.07 -6.97 20.11
C TYR A 158 1.11 -6.12 18.83
N PHE A 159 0.72 -4.85 18.88
CA PHE A 159 0.59 -3.97 17.72
C PHE A 159 -0.33 -4.53 16.61
N LEU A 160 -1.40 -5.22 17.02
CA LEU A 160 -2.42 -5.77 16.12
C LEU A 160 -3.64 -4.84 16.07
N ASN A 161 -4.41 -4.90 14.96
CA ASN A 161 -5.65 -4.15 14.79
C ASN A 161 -6.88 -4.84 15.41
N GLY A 162 -6.77 -6.12 15.78
CA GLY A 162 -7.84 -6.91 16.38
C GLY A 162 -8.51 -7.92 15.44
N VAL A 163 -8.03 -8.04 14.21
CA VAL A 163 -8.45 -9.14 13.32
C VAL A 163 -7.91 -10.46 13.90
N HIS A 164 -8.82 -11.35 14.29
CA HIS A 164 -8.46 -12.63 14.90
C HIS A 164 -8.46 -13.80 13.90
N LYS A 165 -9.07 -13.62 12.73
CA LYS A 165 -9.08 -14.58 11.63
C LYS A 165 -8.63 -13.92 10.32
N PRO A 166 -7.35 -13.60 10.15
CA PRO A 166 -6.90 -12.99 8.91
C PRO A 166 -7.11 -13.92 7.73
N PHE A 167 -7.52 -13.36 6.58
CA PHE A 167 -7.90 -14.12 5.40
C PHE A 167 -6.79 -15.04 4.88
N TYR A 168 -5.52 -14.69 5.08
CA TYR A 168 -4.36 -15.47 4.64
C TYR A 168 -3.98 -16.63 5.57
N ARG A 169 -4.64 -16.81 6.73
CA ARG A 169 -4.24 -17.79 7.77
C ARG A 169 -4.06 -19.23 7.28
N ASN A 170 -4.79 -19.61 6.26
CA ASN A 170 -4.79 -20.96 5.69
C ASN A 170 -4.37 -20.96 4.21
N TRP A 171 -3.64 -19.96 3.77
CA TRP A 171 -3.20 -19.89 2.37
C TRP A 171 -1.74 -20.34 2.26
N LEU A 172 -1.56 -21.56 1.78
CA LEU A 172 -0.25 -22.15 1.65
C LEU A 172 0.62 -21.34 0.66
N LEU A 173 1.90 -21.17 0.98
CA LEU A 173 2.89 -20.43 0.19
C LEU A 173 2.60 -18.92 0.06
N SER A 174 1.71 -18.37 0.91
CA SER A 174 1.38 -16.94 0.90
C SER A 174 1.72 -16.31 2.26
N ASP A 175 2.57 -15.29 2.23
CA ASP A 175 3.02 -14.58 3.43
C ASP A 175 2.81 -13.08 3.26
N PRO A 176 2.09 -12.39 4.19
CA PRO A 176 1.81 -10.96 4.07
C PRO A 176 3.06 -10.10 4.00
N SER A 177 4.17 -10.51 4.62
CA SER A 177 5.44 -9.78 4.51
C SER A 177 6.07 -9.85 3.10
N ILE A 178 5.54 -10.70 2.23
CA ILE A 178 6.00 -10.88 0.85
C ILE A 178 4.94 -10.35 -0.13
N PHE A 179 3.66 -10.71 0.04
CA PHE A 179 2.64 -10.36 -0.94
C PHE A 179 2.09 -8.93 -0.80
N LEU A 180 2.22 -8.29 0.37
CA LEU A 180 1.83 -6.89 0.54
C LEU A 180 2.88 -5.99 -0.09
N MET A 181 2.59 -5.54 -1.30
CA MET A 181 3.49 -4.68 -2.05
C MET A 181 3.08 -3.21 -1.90
N PRO A 182 4.04 -2.31 -1.63
CA PRO A 182 3.78 -0.88 -1.65
C PRO A 182 3.32 -0.45 -3.05
N GLU A 183 2.23 0.31 -3.10
CA GLU A 183 1.84 0.93 -4.36
C GLU A 183 2.55 2.28 -4.54
N MET A 184 2.79 2.64 -5.81
CA MET A 184 3.68 3.76 -6.13
C MET A 184 3.09 5.12 -5.74
N LEU A 185 1.77 5.29 -5.91
CA LEU A 185 1.12 6.59 -5.73
C LEU A 185 1.20 7.06 -4.27
N HIS A 186 0.77 6.21 -3.32
CA HIS A 186 0.68 6.61 -1.91
C HIS A 186 2.01 6.43 -1.15
N HIS A 187 2.90 5.55 -1.61
CA HIS A 187 4.17 5.33 -0.92
C HIS A 187 5.29 6.27 -1.42
N PHE A 188 5.40 6.51 -2.73
CA PHE A 188 6.50 7.32 -3.27
C PHE A 188 6.05 8.72 -3.70
N HIS A 189 4.95 8.84 -4.43
CA HIS A 189 4.50 10.17 -4.89
C HIS A 189 3.91 11.00 -3.76
N CYS A 190 3.13 10.40 -2.85
CA CYS A 190 2.66 11.09 -1.65
C CYS A 190 3.79 11.40 -0.68
N LEU A 191 4.77 10.49 -0.49
CA LEU A 191 5.95 10.78 0.33
C LEU A 191 6.68 12.04 -0.16
N PHE A 192 6.96 12.10 -1.46
CA PHE A 192 7.57 13.27 -2.08
C PHE A 192 6.72 14.53 -1.89
N TRP A 193 5.41 14.42 -2.15
CA TRP A 193 4.50 15.55 -2.03
C TRP A 193 4.34 16.03 -0.59
N ASP A 194 4.20 15.13 0.37
CA ASP A 194 3.92 15.46 1.76
C ASP A 194 5.17 15.90 2.55
N HIS A 195 6.37 15.57 2.06
CA HIS A 195 7.62 15.88 2.74
C HIS A 195 8.57 16.73 1.90
N ASP A 196 9.00 16.28 0.73
CA ASP A 196 10.06 16.95 -0.05
C ASP A 196 9.58 18.30 -0.59
N VAL A 197 8.34 18.36 -1.09
CA VAL A 197 7.77 19.61 -1.63
C VAL A 197 7.59 20.67 -0.54
N PRO A 198 7.02 20.39 0.66
CA PRO A 198 6.98 21.34 1.78
C PRO A 198 8.36 21.82 2.22
N TRP A 199 9.38 20.95 2.23
CA TRP A 199 10.75 21.37 2.54
C TRP A 199 11.29 22.35 1.49
N CYS A 200 11.03 22.09 0.20
CA CYS A 200 11.40 23.02 -0.88
C CYS A 200 10.65 24.35 -0.77
N ILE A 201 9.34 24.32 -0.48
CA ILE A 201 8.53 25.54 -0.26
C ILE A 201 9.07 26.32 0.93
N PHE A 202 9.41 25.65 2.03
CA PHE A 202 9.99 26.29 3.21
C PHE A 202 11.36 26.91 2.92
N ALA A 203 12.21 26.21 2.18
CA ALA A 203 13.58 26.67 1.87
C ALA A 203 13.61 27.88 0.93
N LEU A 204 12.70 27.96 -0.04
CA LEU A 204 12.65 29.06 -1.02
C LEU A 204 11.71 30.20 -0.63
N GLY A 205 10.69 29.89 0.15
CA GLY A 205 9.50 30.70 0.35
C GLY A 205 8.43 30.48 -0.75
N PRO A 206 7.15 30.59 -0.37
CA PRO A 206 6.02 30.27 -1.26
C PRO A 206 5.95 31.16 -2.51
N ASP A 207 6.26 32.44 -2.38
CA ASP A 207 6.16 33.39 -3.50
C ASP A 207 7.21 33.08 -4.57
N LYS A 208 8.45 32.79 -4.16
CA LYS A 208 9.54 32.51 -5.07
C LYS A 208 9.35 31.17 -5.81
N ILE A 209 8.95 30.12 -5.08
CA ILE A 209 8.72 28.81 -5.71
C ILE A 209 7.54 28.87 -6.67
N ASN A 210 6.46 29.58 -6.33
CA ASN A 210 5.31 29.77 -7.21
C ASN A 210 5.71 30.52 -8.49
N TYR A 211 6.46 31.62 -8.34
CA TYR A 211 6.96 32.37 -9.47
C TYR A 211 7.83 31.51 -10.39
N GLN A 212 8.75 30.74 -9.85
CA GLN A 212 9.61 29.88 -10.64
C GLN A 212 8.82 28.76 -11.36
N PHE A 213 7.83 28.14 -10.71
CA PHE A 213 6.96 27.16 -11.35
C PHE A 213 6.09 27.78 -12.44
N SER A 214 5.62 29.02 -12.28
CA SER A 214 4.85 29.72 -13.31
C SER A 214 5.65 30.00 -14.59
N LEU A 215 6.98 30.03 -14.51
CA LEU A 215 7.87 30.21 -15.67
C LEU A 215 8.18 28.90 -16.42
N VAL A 216 7.85 27.75 -15.83
CA VAL A 216 8.11 26.45 -16.47
C VAL A 216 7.21 26.29 -17.68
N GLN A 217 7.81 26.21 -18.85
CA GLN A 217 7.13 25.90 -20.11
C GLN A 217 7.01 24.38 -20.24
N ALA A 218 5.86 23.85 -19.83
CA ALA A 218 5.60 22.42 -19.95
C ALA A 218 5.42 22.04 -21.44
N PRO A 219 6.00 20.92 -21.91
CA PRO A 219 5.71 20.38 -23.23
C PRO A 219 4.22 20.07 -23.41
N VAL A 220 3.74 19.99 -24.64
CA VAL A 220 2.35 19.63 -24.96
C VAL A 220 1.99 18.30 -24.31
N GLY A 221 0.86 18.27 -23.60
CA GLY A 221 0.38 17.08 -22.86
C GLY A 221 0.94 16.94 -21.44
N TYR A 222 1.78 17.87 -20.99
CA TYR A 222 2.23 17.92 -19.60
C TYR A 222 1.55 19.04 -18.82
N HIS A 223 1.45 18.86 -17.50
CA HIS A 223 0.81 19.84 -16.64
C HIS A 223 1.70 21.07 -16.44
N SER A 224 1.10 22.27 -16.54
CA SER A 224 1.69 23.56 -16.20
C SER A 224 1.14 24.08 -14.86
N PHE A 225 1.92 24.89 -14.16
CA PHE A 225 1.56 25.44 -12.85
C PHE A 225 1.62 26.98 -12.89
N GLU A 226 0.70 27.60 -13.62
CA GLU A 226 0.67 29.06 -13.82
C GLU A 226 0.54 29.85 -12.51
N GLU A 227 -0.18 29.32 -11.52
CA GLU A 227 -0.31 29.90 -10.18
C GLU A 227 0.72 29.36 -9.18
N GLY A 228 1.66 28.51 -9.63
CA GLY A 228 2.63 27.83 -8.77
C GLY A 228 2.04 26.61 -8.06
N ILE A 229 2.79 26.10 -7.04
CA ILE A 229 2.47 24.82 -6.39
C ILE A 229 2.11 24.94 -4.92
N SER A 230 2.42 26.06 -4.24
CA SER A 230 2.30 26.15 -2.78
C SER A 230 0.87 26.14 -2.25
N LYS A 231 -0.12 26.42 -3.10
CA LYS A 231 -1.55 26.47 -2.74
C LYS A 231 -2.36 25.31 -3.29
N LEU A 232 -1.73 24.33 -3.93
CA LEU A 232 -2.41 23.17 -4.46
C LEU A 232 -3.03 22.33 -3.32
N LYS A 233 -4.33 22.03 -3.41
CA LYS A 233 -5.05 21.29 -2.37
C LYS A 233 -5.41 19.91 -2.83
N GLN A 234 -5.87 19.53 -3.84
CA GLN A 234 -6.24 18.17 -4.27
C GLN A 234 -5.28 17.71 -5.37
N VAL A 235 -4.12 17.23 -4.95
CA VAL A 235 -3.06 16.87 -5.88
C VAL A 235 -3.27 15.44 -6.38
N THR A 236 -3.20 15.25 -7.68
CA THR A 236 -3.30 13.95 -8.35
C THR A 236 -1.91 13.35 -8.57
N GLY A 237 -1.84 12.04 -8.85
CA GLY A 237 -0.58 11.40 -9.21
C GLY A 237 0.11 12.05 -10.41
N CYS A 238 -0.65 12.52 -11.40
CA CYS A 238 -0.11 13.26 -12.53
C CYS A 238 0.55 14.58 -12.09
N ASN A 239 -0.05 15.29 -11.12
CA ASN A 239 0.54 16.53 -10.58
C ASN A 239 1.81 16.22 -9.80
N HIS A 240 1.83 15.14 -8.99
CA HIS A 240 3.05 14.70 -8.29
C HIS A 240 4.19 14.45 -9.28
N HIS A 241 3.95 13.69 -10.33
CA HIS A 241 4.93 13.45 -11.40
C HIS A 241 5.40 14.72 -12.09
N ALA A 242 4.49 15.65 -12.38
CA ALA A 242 4.86 16.92 -13.01
C ALA A 242 5.76 17.76 -12.10
N VAL A 243 5.44 17.85 -10.78
CA VAL A 243 6.28 18.57 -9.82
C VAL A 243 7.64 17.89 -9.65
N GLN A 244 7.69 16.56 -9.51
CA GLN A 244 8.94 15.80 -9.43
C GLN A 244 9.87 16.10 -10.61
N ARG A 245 9.32 16.20 -11.81
CA ARG A 245 10.08 16.45 -13.04
C ARG A 245 10.76 17.82 -13.08
N TYR A 246 10.13 18.84 -12.51
CA TYR A 246 10.60 20.23 -12.63
C TYR A 246 11.29 20.75 -11.37
N ILE A 247 11.05 20.16 -10.20
CA ILE A 247 11.46 20.70 -8.90
C ILE A 247 12.97 20.95 -8.84
N MET A 248 13.79 20.05 -9.37
CA MET A 248 15.25 20.21 -9.37
C MET A 248 15.71 21.44 -10.15
N GLY A 249 15.14 21.66 -11.35
CA GLY A 249 15.45 22.87 -12.14
C GLY A 249 15.00 24.15 -11.44
N VAL A 250 13.86 24.09 -10.74
CA VAL A 250 13.28 25.22 -10.01
C VAL A 250 14.11 25.63 -8.79
N ILE A 251 14.62 24.66 -8.01
CA ILE A 251 15.36 24.97 -6.77
C ILE A 251 16.85 25.16 -6.96
N THR A 252 17.42 24.73 -8.10
CA THR A 252 18.85 24.86 -8.39
C THR A 252 19.30 26.32 -8.38
N GLY A 253 20.43 26.56 -7.72
CA GLY A 253 21.00 27.91 -7.57
C GLY A 253 20.30 28.79 -6.52
N THR A 254 19.22 28.32 -5.89
CA THR A 254 18.45 29.09 -4.91
C THR A 254 18.51 28.52 -3.50
N VAL A 255 18.94 27.27 -3.35
CA VAL A 255 19.08 26.57 -2.06
C VAL A 255 20.53 26.14 -1.83
N PRO A 256 20.94 25.86 -0.57
CA PRO A 256 22.28 25.34 -0.28
C PRO A 256 22.55 24.01 -1.00
N ALA A 257 23.80 23.79 -1.46
CA ALA A 257 24.20 22.62 -2.22
C ALA A 257 23.88 21.28 -1.51
N LYS A 258 24.03 21.24 -0.17
CA LYS A 258 23.70 20.03 0.61
C LYS A 258 22.20 19.70 0.61
N PHE A 259 21.36 20.73 0.65
CA PHE A 259 19.90 20.56 0.56
C PHE A 259 19.52 20.10 -0.85
N LEU A 260 20.07 20.73 -1.89
CA LEU A 260 19.86 20.33 -3.27
C LEU A 260 20.24 18.86 -3.48
N ALA A 261 21.41 18.44 -2.99
CA ALA A 261 21.85 17.05 -3.07
C ALA A 261 20.89 16.07 -2.36
N ALA A 262 20.37 16.43 -1.18
CA ALA A 262 19.41 15.59 -0.46
C ALA A 262 18.11 15.39 -1.27
N ILE A 263 17.52 16.46 -1.81
CA ILE A 263 16.33 16.36 -2.66
C ILE A 263 16.61 15.55 -3.94
N CYS A 264 17.79 15.73 -4.55
CA CYS A 264 18.22 14.96 -5.72
C CYS A 264 18.21 13.44 -5.41
N PHE A 265 18.86 13.01 -4.33
CA PHE A 265 18.93 11.61 -3.95
C PHE A 265 17.55 11.01 -3.61
N LEU A 266 16.66 11.78 -2.96
CA LEU A 266 15.30 11.33 -2.68
C LEU A 266 14.50 11.15 -3.98
N LEU A 267 14.64 12.06 -4.94
CA LEU A 267 14.02 11.93 -6.27
C LEU A 267 14.59 10.75 -7.06
N ASP A 268 15.90 10.57 -7.07
CA ASP A 268 16.56 9.43 -7.73
C ASP A 268 16.05 8.12 -7.14
N PHE A 269 15.91 8.04 -5.82
CA PHE A 269 15.28 6.90 -5.15
C PHE A 269 13.85 6.66 -5.66
N CYS A 270 13.00 7.71 -5.72
CA CYS A 270 11.64 7.58 -6.24
C CYS A 270 11.60 7.08 -7.68
N TYR A 271 12.50 7.56 -8.54
CA TYR A 271 12.57 7.10 -9.94
C TYR A 271 13.08 5.66 -10.05
N LEU A 272 14.14 5.31 -9.34
CA LEU A 272 14.70 3.96 -9.37
C LEU A 272 13.72 2.92 -8.84
N ALA A 273 12.98 3.24 -7.78
CA ALA A 273 11.96 2.37 -7.23
C ALA A 273 10.78 2.11 -8.20
N GLN A 274 10.57 2.99 -9.19
CA GLN A 274 9.55 2.82 -10.24
C GLN A 274 10.04 1.96 -11.41
N MET A 275 11.33 1.71 -11.52
CA MET A 275 11.94 0.95 -12.62
C MET A 275 12.08 -0.54 -12.30
N CYS A 276 11.82 -0.95 -11.05
CA CYS A 276 11.81 -2.34 -10.60
C CYS A 276 10.38 -2.90 -10.61
#